data_7b450c922a1ee97dfc9ce49d99ceaec5
#
_entry.id   7b450c922a1ee97dfc9ce49d99ceaec5
#
_cell.length_a   1.000
_cell.length_b   1.000
_cell.length_c   1.000
_cell.angle_alpha   90.00
_cell.angle_beta   90.00
_cell.angle_gamma   90.00
#
_symmetry.space_group_name_H-M   'P 1'
#
loop_
_entity.id
_entity.type
_entity.pdbx_description
1 polymer ?
#
loop_
_entity_poly.entity_id
_entity_poly.type
_entity_poly.pdbx_seq_one_letter_code
_entity_poly.pdbx_strand_id
1 'polypeptide(L)'
;HAITREQFGRKICEFQGIQWKFSDMKIQIEAGRLLLYRAAINADKGFPSSKETSIAKAFCNKAGFDICNEAMQIMGGTGYSQESLVEYCFRKSRGWQIAGGSTEMMKNRIAEDIFERRFSQRPNK
;
A
#
# COMPACT_ATOMS: atom_id res chain seq x y z
N HIS A 1 -11.78 -16.12 5.74
CA HIS A 1 -10.98 -16.91 6.68
C HIS A 1 -11.30 -16.53 8.13
N ALA A 2 -11.18 -15.26 8.53
CA ALA A 2 -11.32 -14.87 9.95
C ALA A 2 -12.70 -15.19 10.57
N ILE A 3 -13.77 -15.18 9.80
CA ILE A 3 -15.12 -15.50 10.25
C ILE A 3 -15.42 -17.02 10.24
N THR A 4 -14.55 -17.83 9.66
CA THR A 4 -14.73 -19.29 9.55
C THR A 4 -13.74 -20.08 10.39
N ARG A 5 -12.51 -19.59 10.51
CA ARG A 5 -11.43 -20.26 11.26
C ARG A 5 -11.67 -20.16 12.76
N GLU A 6 -11.56 -21.30 13.44
CA GLU A 6 -11.68 -21.40 14.90
C GLU A 6 -10.32 -21.69 15.54
N GLN A 7 -10.06 -21.02 16.65
CA GLN A 7 -8.96 -21.28 17.57
C GLN A 7 -9.41 -20.97 19.00
N PHE A 8 -8.95 -21.75 19.95
CA PHE A 8 -9.30 -21.58 21.38
C PHE A 8 -10.81 -21.52 21.62
N GLY A 9 -11.59 -22.35 20.87
CA GLY A 9 -13.03 -22.51 21.02
C GLY A 9 -13.91 -21.40 20.45
N ARG A 10 -13.36 -20.46 19.65
CA ARG A 10 -14.12 -19.37 19.01
C ARG A 10 -13.53 -18.95 17.66
N LYS A 11 -14.29 -18.21 16.87
CA LYS A 11 -13.81 -17.65 15.60
C LYS A 11 -12.69 -16.65 15.83
N ILE A 12 -11.67 -16.65 14.96
CA ILE A 12 -10.52 -15.77 15.17
C ILE A 12 -10.89 -14.27 15.07
N CYS A 13 -11.95 -13.90 14.34
CA CYS A 13 -12.47 -12.53 14.29
C CYS A 13 -13.02 -12.03 15.64
N GLU A 14 -13.27 -12.91 16.61
CA GLU A 14 -13.74 -12.55 17.95
C GLU A 14 -12.60 -12.09 18.88
N PHE A 15 -11.34 -12.26 18.46
CA PHE A 15 -10.19 -11.77 19.21
C PHE A 15 -9.93 -10.30 18.85
N GLN A 16 -9.88 -9.45 19.88
CA GLN A 16 -9.70 -8.00 19.73
C GLN A 16 -8.43 -7.63 18.95
N GLY A 17 -7.32 -8.35 19.16
CA GLY A 17 -6.09 -8.14 18.41
C GLY A 17 -6.23 -8.39 16.90
N ILE A 18 -7.13 -9.29 16.50
CA ILE A 18 -7.46 -9.51 15.08
C ILE A 18 -8.37 -8.39 14.56
N GLN A 19 -9.34 -7.93 15.36
CA GLN A 19 -10.23 -6.83 14.99
C GLN A 19 -9.45 -5.55 14.71
N TRP A 20 -8.46 -5.22 15.55
CA TRP A 20 -7.60 -4.06 15.36
C TRP A 20 -6.83 -4.12 14.03
N LYS A 21 -6.29 -5.27 13.68
CA LYS A 21 -5.61 -5.46 12.37
C LYS A 21 -6.55 -5.17 11.19
N PHE A 22 -7.79 -5.64 11.23
CA PHE A 22 -8.79 -5.33 10.20
C PHE A 22 -9.14 -3.84 10.17
N SER A 23 -9.24 -3.19 11.32
CA SER A 23 -9.50 -1.75 11.41
C SER A 23 -8.36 -0.95 10.78
N ASP A 24 -7.11 -1.27 11.11
CA ASP A 24 -5.93 -0.61 10.54
C ASP A 24 -5.83 -0.80 9.03
N MET A 25 -6.07 -2.02 8.54
CA MET A 25 -6.14 -2.29 7.11
C MET A 25 -7.24 -1.46 6.42
N LYS A 26 -8.42 -1.36 7.02
CA LYS A 26 -9.53 -0.56 6.47
C LYS A 26 -9.19 0.92 6.40
N ILE A 27 -8.58 1.48 7.44
CA ILE A 27 -8.11 2.89 7.47
C ILE A 27 -7.12 3.14 6.33
N GLN A 28 -6.13 2.27 6.13
CA GLN A 28 -5.15 2.41 5.05
C GLN A 28 -5.78 2.32 3.65
N ILE A 29 -6.76 1.43 3.46
CA ILE A 29 -7.50 1.31 2.19
C ILE A 29 -8.26 2.60 1.88
N GLU A 30 -8.98 3.16 2.85
CA GLU A 30 -9.74 4.40 2.62
C GLU A 30 -8.82 5.60 2.37
N ALA A 31 -7.74 5.72 3.11
CA ALA A 31 -6.75 6.77 2.88
C ALA A 31 -6.12 6.67 1.48
N GLY A 32 -5.74 5.45 1.07
CA GLY A 32 -5.19 5.20 -0.27
C GLY A 32 -6.17 5.52 -1.39
N ARG A 33 -7.45 5.14 -1.20
CA ARG A 33 -8.53 5.43 -2.15
C ARG A 33 -8.74 6.94 -2.34
N LEU A 34 -8.75 7.70 -1.26
CA LEU A 34 -8.90 9.15 -1.31
C LEU A 34 -7.72 9.83 -2.02
N LEU A 35 -6.49 9.38 -1.76
CA LEU A 35 -5.30 9.89 -2.47
C LEU A 35 -5.35 9.57 -3.96
N LEU A 36 -5.80 8.37 -4.33
CA LEU A 36 -5.97 7.96 -5.72
C LEU A 36 -7.04 8.82 -6.42
N TYR A 37 -8.20 9.01 -5.78
CA TYR A 37 -9.27 9.83 -6.35
C TYR A 37 -8.85 11.29 -6.50
N ARG A 38 -8.13 11.85 -5.53
CA ARG A 38 -7.58 13.21 -5.64
C ARG A 38 -6.69 13.34 -6.88
N ALA A 39 -5.78 12.41 -7.09
CA ALA A 39 -4.91 12.43 -8.27
C ALA A 39 -5.71 12.26 -9.58
N ALA A 40 -6.75 11.41 -9.59
CA ALA A 40 -7.58 11.15 -10.76
C ALA A 40 -8.48 12.34 -11.14
N ILE A 41 -9.14 12.98 -10.18
CA ILE A 41 -10.03 14.13 -10.42
C ILE A 41 -9.26 15.28 -11.08
N ASN A 42 -8.03 15.51 -10.66
CA ASN A 42 -7.21 16.57 -11.23
C ASN A 42 -6.66 16.21 -12.64
N ALA A 43 -6.81 14.96 -13.08
CA ALA A 43 -6.43 14.53 -14.43
C ALA A 43 -7.45 14.91 -15.51
N ASP A 44 -8.68 15.23 -15.16
CA ASP A 44 -9.75 15.62 -16.13
C ASP A 44 -9.40 16.90 -16.91
N LYS A 45 -8.43 17.68 -16.43
CA LYS A 45 -7.90 18.88 -17.11
C LYS A 45 -6.60 18.62 -17.87
N GLY A 46 -6.24 17.36 -18.11
CA GLY A 46 -4.99 16.92 -18.71
C GLY A 46 -4.35 15.78 -17.94
N PHE A 47 -3.01 15.67 -17.99
CA PHE A 47 -2.29 14.67 -17.18
C PHE A 47 -2.36 14.99 -15.69
N PRO A 48 -2.49 13.98 -14.81
CA PRO A 48 -2.49 14.18 -13.38
C PRO A 48 -1.16 14.81 -12.91
N SER A 49 -1.24 15.61 -11.86
CA SER A 49 -0.07 16.23 -11.24
C SER A 49 0.96 15.18 -10.82
N SER A 50 2.23 15.40 -11.20
CA SER A 50 3.35 14.55 -10.79
C SER A 50 3.48 14.42 -9.27
N LYS A 51 3.15 15.49 -8.52
CA LYS A 51 3.09 15.51 -7.06
C LYS A 51 2.02 14.56 -6.54
N GLU A 52 0.77 14.74 -6.98
CA GLU A 52 -0.36 13.96 -6.46
C GLU A 52 -0.23 12.48 -6.79
N THR A 53 0.21 12.14 -8.00
CA THR A 53 0.48 10.75 -8.40
C THR A 53 1.63 10.14 -7.63
N SER A 54 2.67 10.92 -7.32
CA SER A 54 3.80 10.44 -6.52
C SER A 54 3.39 10.17 -5.07
N ILE A 55 2.58 11.05 -4.46
CA ILE A 55 2.02 10.84 -3.13
C ILE A 55 1.12 9.60 -3.10
N ALA A 56 0.16 9.50 -4.04
CA ALA A 56 -0.74 8.37 -4.12
C ALA A 56 0.03 7.05 -4.31
N LYS A 57 1.00 7.01 -5.24
CA LYS A 57 1.80 5.81 -5.48
C LYS A 57 2.65 5.42 -4.27
N ALA A 58 3.35 6.37 -3.64
CA ALA A 58 4.20 6.08 -2.49
C ALA A 58 3.37 5.50 -1.32
N PHE A 59 2.22 6.10 -1.04
CA PHE A 59 1.32 5.65 0.02
C PHE A 59 0.68 4.29 -0.33
N CYS A 60 0.03 4.17 -1.49
CA CYS A 60 -0.73 2.96 -1.85
C CYS A 60 0.16 1.72 -1.96
N ASN A 61 1.39 1.86 -2.50
CA ASN A 61 2.30 0.72 -2.62
C ASN A 61 2.77 0.22 -1.24
N LYS A 62 3.05 1.16 -0.30
CA LYS A 62 3.41 0.77 1.05
C LYS A 62 2.22 0.18 1.80
N ALA A 63 1.08 0.84 1.78
CA ALA A 63 -0.14 0.38 2.43
C ALA A 63 -0.57 -1.00 1.89
N GLY A 64 -0.53 -1.20 0.57
CA GLY A 64 -0.85 -2.49 -0.04
C GLY A 64 0.06 -3.61 0.44
N PHE A 65 1.35 -3.35 0.59
CA PHE A 65 2.30 -4.32 1.15
C PHE A 65 2.00 -4.62 2.61
N ASP A 66 1.81 -3.60 3.44
CA ASP A 66 1.54 -3.75 4.87
C ASP A 66 0.22 -4.53 5.11
N ILE A 67 -0.83 -4.21 4.34
CA ILE A 67 -2.12 -4.90 4.37
C ILE A 67 -1.97 -6.38 4.00
N CYS A 68 -1.26 -6.68 2.92
CA CYS A 68 -1.05 -8.06 2.49
C CYS A 68 -0.22 -8.85 3.49
N ASN A 69 0.78 -8.23 4.11
CA ASN A 69 1.58 -8.81 5.18
C ASN A 69 0.73 -9.19 6.40
N GLU A 70 -0.13 -8.27 6.85
CA GLU A 70 -1.04 -8.53 7.97
C GLU A 70 -2.10 -9.59 7.63
N ALA A 71 -2.65 -9.56 6.41
CA ALA A 71 -3.59 -10.56 5.95
C ALA A 71 -2.97 -11.96 5.91
N MET A 72 -1.71 -12.06 5.44
CA MET A 72 -0.95 -13.31 5.44
C MET A 72 -0.73 -13.82 6.87
N GLN A 73 -0.37 -12.94 7.80
CA GLN A 73 -0.20 -13.28 9.21
C GLN A 73 -1.50 -13.80 9.84
N ILE A 74 -2.65 -13.18 9.53
CA ILE A 74 -3.97 -13.62 10.02
C ILE A 74 -4.33 -15.00 9.45
N MET A 75 -3.97 -15.28 8.20
CA MET A 75 -4.27 -16.55 7.55
C MET A 75 -3.28 -17.65 7.90
N GLY A 76 -2.13 -17.31 8.46
CA GLY A 76 -1.08 -18.27 8.81
C GLY A 76 -0.58 -19.05 7.59
N GLY A 77 -0.31 -20.35 7.77
CA GLY A 77 0.21 -21.22 6.69
C GLY A 77 -0.63 -21.22 5.42
N THR A 78 -1.95 -21.10 5.53
CA THR A 78 -2.85 -21.00 4.37
C THR A 78 -2.58 -19.70 3.57
N GLY A 79 -2.32 -18.59 4.25
CA GLY A 79 -1.99 -17.33 3.60
C GLY A 79 -0.61 -17.32 2.94
N TYR A 80 0.32 -18.12 3.46
CA TYR A 80 1.69 -18.25 2.96
C TYR A 80 1.84 -19.21 1.78
N SER A 81 0.83 -20.06 1.53
CA SER A 81 0.84 -20.97 0.38
C SER A 81 0.83 -20.20 -0.94
N GLN A 82 1.58 -20.70 -1.92
CA GLN A 82 1.59 -20.13 -3.29
C GLN A 82 0.23 -20.22 -4.00
N GLU A 83 -0.68 -21.07 -3.53
CA GLU A 83 -2.06 -21.15 -4.00
C GLU A 83 -2.94 -20.03 -3.44
N SER A 84 -2.45 -19.29 -2.45
CA SER A 84 -3.19 -18.22 -1.80
C SER A 84 -3.15 -16.92 -2.60
N LEU A 85 -4.32 -16.31 -2.83
CA LEU A 85 -4.40 -14.97 -3.39
C LEU A 85 -3.64 -13.93 -2.54
N VAL A 86 -3.60 -14.13 -1.23
CA VAL A 86 -2.90 -13.20 -0.32
C VAL A 86 -1.39 -13.25 -0.54
N GLU A 87 -0.80 -14.41 -0.76
CA GLU A 87 0.63 -14.56 -1.11
C GLU A 87 0.94 -13.85 -2.43
N TYR A 88 0.12 -14.09 -3.44
CA TYR A 88 0.25 -13.41 -4.73
C TYR A 88 0.20 -11.88 -4.58
N CYS A 89 -0.78 -11.36 -3.84
CA CYS A 89 -0.93 -9.93 -3.59
C CYS A 89 0.25 -9.35 -2.80
N PHE A 90 0.75 -10.08 -1.79
CA PHE A 90 1.93 -9.69 -1.02
C PHE A 90 3.16 -9.50 -1.92
N ARG A 91 3.46 -10.46 -2.76
CA ARG A 91 4.59 -10.40 -3.69
C ARG A 91 4.40 -9.30 -4.73
N LYS A 92 3.20 -9.13 -5.27
CA LYS A 92 2.88 -8.05 -6.22
C LYS A 92 3.01 -6.67 -5.61
N SER A 93 2.46 -6.44 -4.43
CA SER A 93 2.55 -5.14 -3.75
C SER A 93 4.00 -4.79 -3.39
N ARG A 94 4.82 -5.78 -3.00
CA ARG A 94 6.26 -5.56 -2.81
C ARG A 94 6.96 -5.19 -4.12
N GLY A 95 6.62 -5.84 -5.21
CA GLY A 95 7.15 -5.54 -6.55
C GLY A 95 6.85 -4.11 -6.99
N TRP A 96 5.66 -3.60 -6.72
CA TRP A 96 5.27 -2.23 -7.09
C TRP A 96 5.97 -1.12 -6.29
N GLN A 97 6.58 -1.43 -5.16
CA GLN A 97 7.47 -0.48 -4.47
C GLN A 97 8.79 -0.26 -5.22
N ILE A 98 9.13 -1.16 -6.13
CA ILE A 98 10.36 -1.15 -6.93
C ILE A 98 10.05 -0.70 -8.36
N ALA A 99 9.03 -1.31 -8.97
CA ALA A 99 8.70 -1.14 -10.37
C ALA A 99 7.99 0.18 -10.70
N GLY A 100 8.19 0.68 -11.90
CA GLY A 100 7.52 1.88 -12.40
C GLY A 100 7.88 3.17 -11.64
N GLY A 101 9.13 3.26 -11.17
CA GLY A 101 9.63 4.29 -10.24
C GLY A 101 9.51 3.82 -8.79
N SER A 102 10.66 3.61 -8.16
CA SER A 102 10.71 3.14 -6.78
C SER A 102 10.10 4.13 -5.80
N THR A 103 9.84 3.65 -4.58
CA THR A 103 9.32 4.51 -3.49
C THR A 103 10.23 5.72 -3.25
N GLU A 104 11.55 5.55 -3.38
CA GLU A 104 12.54 6.62 -3.22
C GLU A 104 12.41 7.67 -4.34
N MET A 105 12.18 7.23 -5.58
CA MET A 105 11.93 8.14 -6.70
C MET A 105 10.64 8.94 -6.53
N MET A 106 9.60 8.35 -5.94
CA MET A 106 8.38 9.09 -5.59
C MET A 106 8.66 10.13 -4.49
N LYS A 107 9.44 9.75 -3.46
CA LYS A 107 9.85 10.68 -2.39
C LYS A 107 10.70 11.85 -2.92
N ASN A 108 11.60 11.60 -3.87
CA ASN A 108 12.38 12.67 -4.50
C ASN A 108 11.47 13.68 -5.20
N ARG A 109 10.46 13.21 -5.97
CA ARG A 109 9.50 14.10 -6.63
C ARG A 109 8.65 14.90 -5.66
N ILE A 110 8.27 14.30 -4.54
CA ILE A 110 7.53 14.98 -3.47
C ILE A 110 8.42 16.05 -2.82
N ALA A 111 9.68 15.76 -2.56
CA ALA A 111 10.64 16.71 -2.02
C ALA A 111 10.91 17.87 -2.98
N GLU A 112 11.07 17.59 -4.28
CA GLU A 112 11.20 18.63 -5.31
C GLU A 112 10.04 19.60 -5.33
N ASP A 113 8.82 19.12 -5.10
CA ASP A 113 7.63 19.95 -5.01
C ASP A 113 7.61 20.78 -3.71
N ILE A 114 7.95 20.20 -2.56
CA ILE A 114 8.01 20.89 -1.27
C ILE A 114 9.00 22.05 -1.29
N PHE A 115 10.16 21.84 -1.91
CA PHE A 115 11.26 22.80 -1.96
C PHE A 115 11.23 23.67 -3.23
N GLU A 116 10.25 23.49 -4.10
CA GLU A 116 10.06 24.20 -5.38
C GLU A 116 11.32 24.22 -6.25
N ARG A 117 12.14 23.17 -6.16
CA ARG A 117 13.38 23.02 -6.93
C ARG A 117 13.73 21.57 -7.22
N ARG A 118 14.40 21.34 -8.33
CA ARG A 118 14.93 20.01 -8.66
C ARG A 118 16.27 19.77 -7.95
N PHE A 119 16.47 18.52 -7.54
CA PHE A 119 17.72 18.06 -6.95
C PHE A 119 18.37 17.01 -7.86
N SER A 120 19.59 17.33 -8.35
CA SER A 120 20.38 16.33 -9.07
C SER A 120 21.03 15.38 -8.08
N GLN A 121 20.80 14.07 -8.30
CA GLN A 121 21.49 13.00 -7.58
C GLN A 121 22.74 12.52 -8.33
N ARG A 122 23.03 13.12 -9.48
CA ARG A 122 24.23 12.82 -10.28
C ARG A 122 25.26 13.93 -10.07
N PRO A 123 26.56 13.57 -10.00
CA PRO A 123 27.60 14.59 -9.99
C PRO A 123 27.48 15.46 -11.25
N ASN A 124 27.66 16.76 -11.07
CA ASN A 124 27.79 17.67 -12.23
C ASN A 124 28.98 17.19 -13.07
N LYS A 125 28.75 16.92 -14.34
CA LYS A 125 29.83 16.65 -15.28
C LYS A 125 30.63 17.92 -15.52
#